data_6b5f3b587e245a746e99aaf3f5715e59
#
_entry.id   6b5f3b587e245a746e99aaf3f5715e59
#
_cell.length_a   1.000
_cell.length_b   1.000
_cell.length_c   1.000
_cell.angle_alpha   90.00
_cell.angle_beta   90.00
_cell.angle_gamma   90.00
#
_symmetry.space_group_name_H-M   'P 1'
#
loop_
_entity.id
_entity.type
_entity.pdbx_description
1 polymer ?
#
loop_
_entity_poly.entity_id
_entity_poly.type
_entity_poly.pdbx_seq_one_letter_code
_entity_poly.pdbx_strand_id
1 'polypeptide(L)'
;FLKTVAKKTKLITQDSDAPGSNRLCYVGMDNYEAGRMCGQLVKKALPDGGSVIIFVGRLGQDNAKHRRQGVIDELLDRGNDPKRYDKPGQVLRGDKYEILDTRTDDFDFAKAKSLAQDSIVKYPKLSCMVGLFAYNPPILLEALKSAGKLKTIKVIGFDEEDGTLKGIQDGDVAGTIVQNPYKYGYESVRILHALAKGDNRVLPKDGFLNIPARSITSANVDAFWAELKMLTGK
;
A
#
# COMPACT_ATOMS: atom_id res chain seq x y z
N PHE A 1 4.64 -0.10 -25.61
CA PHE A 1 4.19 1.29 -25.73
C PHE A 1 5.18 2.26 -25.06
N LEU A 2 5.41 2.19 -23.74
CA LEU A 2 6.28 3.14 -23.01
C LEU A 2 7.71 3.21 -23.55
N LYS A 3 8.33 2.08 -23.94
CA LYS A 3 9.64 2.07 -24.60
C LYS A 3 9.66 2.88 -25.91
N THR A 4 8.58 2.89 -26.65
CA THR A 4 8.45 3.67 -27.88
C THR A 4 8.30 5.16 -27.57
N VAL A 5 7.56 5.50 -26.53
CA VAL A 5 7.41 6.89 -26.03
C VAL A 5 8.76 7.42 -25.55
N ALA A 6 9.50 6.65 -24.74
CA ALA A 6 10.81 7.03 -24.21
C ALA A 6 11.87 7.31 -25.30
N LYS A 7 11.71 6.73 -26.49
CA LYS A 7 12.59 7.04 -27.65
C LYS A 7 12.28 8.40 -28.31
N LYS A 8 11.08 8.93 -28.10
CA LYS A 8 10.58 10.13 -28.78
C LYS A 8 10.51 11.36 -27.87
N THR A 9 10.45 11.13 -26.55
CA THR A 9 10.31 12.21 -25.58
C THR A 9 10.96 11.82 -24.25
N LYS A 10 11.10 12.81 -23.36
CA LYS A 10 11.56 12.59 -21.98
C LYS A 10 10.44 11.95 -21.17
N LEU A 11 10.62 10.71 -20.73
CA LEU A 11 9.65 9.94 -19.98
C LEU A 11 10.12 9.81 -18.52
N ILE A 12 9.26 10.15 -17.59
CA ILE A 12 9.36 9.77 -16.17
C ILE A 12 8.10 9.02 -15.76
N THR A 13 8.16 8.25 -14.69
CA THR A 13 7.01 7.61 -14.08
C THR A 13 6.79 8.16 -12.67
N GLN A 14 5.55 8.17 -12.19
CA GLN A 14 5.23 8.57 -10.83
C GLN A 14 4.19 7.64 -10.22
N ASP A 15 4.15 7.56 -8.88
CA ASP A 15 3.21 6.77 -8.08
C ASP A 15 3.40 5.26 -8.29
N SER A 16 3.12 4.74 -9.47
CA SER A 16 3.39 3.35 -9.85
C SER A 16 4.46 3.30 -10.93
N ASP A 17 5.51 2.54 -10.70
CA ASP A 17 6.63 2.46 -11.64
C ASP A 17 6.34 1.52 -12.81
N ALA A 18 7.07 1.72 -13.90
CA ALA A 18 7.15 0.83 -15.05
C ALA A 18 8.64 0.50 -15.34
N PRO A 19 9.26 -0.36 -14.52
CA PRO A 19 10.65 -0.77 -14.72
C PRO A 19 10.86 -1.33 -16.13
N GLY A 20 11.98 -1.00 -16.74
CA GLY A 20 12.28 -1.42 -18.11
C GLY A 20 11.53 -0.67 -19.21
N SER A 21 10.81 0.40 -18.91
CA SER A 21 10.21 1.29 -19.91
C SER A 21 11.21 2.26 -20.55
N ASN A 22 12.48 2.28 -20.11
CA ASN A 22 13.51 3.28 -20.45
C ASN A 22 13.14 4.69 -19.96
N ARG A 23 12.37 4.79 -18.88
CA ARG A 23 12.12 6.05 -18.19
C ARG A 23 13.40 6.65 -17.63
N LEU A 24 13.47 7.97 -17.53
CA LEU A 24 14.62 8.69 -16.97
C LEU A 24 14.68 8.59 -15.45
N CYS A 25 13.52 8.68 -14.78
CA CYS A 25 13.41 8.39 -13.36
C CYS A 25 11.97 8.00 -12.98
N TYR A 26 11.85 7.40 -11.79
CA TYR A 26 10.60 7.18 -11.08
C TYR A 26 10.51 8.16 -9.91
N VAL A 27 9.36 8.78 -9.71
CA VAL A 27 9.03 9.66 -8.59
C VAL A 27 7.93 9.00 -7.76
N GLY A 28 8.23 8.61 -6.54
CA GLY A 28 7.26 7.91 -5.72
C GLY A 28 7.86 7.46 -4.37
N MET A 29 7.15 6.63 -3.64
CA MET A 29 7.69 5.99 -2.44
C MET A 29 8.38 4.68 -2.78
N ASP A 30 9.24 4.22 -1.88
CA ASP A 30 9.68 2.83 -1.87
C ASP A 30 8.51 1.94 -1.41
N ASN A 31 7.92 1.23 -2.37
CA ASN A 31 6.74 0.40 -2.12
C ASN A 31 7.04 -0.85 -1.29
N TYR A 32 8.27 -1.36 -1.34
CA TYR A 32 8.67 -2.49 -0.51
C TYR A 32 8.82 -2.05 0.95
N GLU A 33 9.49 -0.92 1.19
CA GLU A 33 9.61 -0.34 2.52
C GLU A 33 8.25 0.05 3.09
N ALA A 34 7.38 0.66 2.29
CA ALA A 34 6.00 0.96 2.69
C ALA A 34 5.22 -0.31 3.08
N GLY A 35 5.45 -1.42 2.38
CA GLY A 35 4.93 -2.74 2.75
C GLY A 35 5.47 -3.21 4.11
N ARG A 36 6.76 -3.04 4.37
CA ARG A 36 7.34 -3.35 5.69
C ARG A 36 6.75 -2.49 6.80
N MET A 37 6.59 -1.19 6.57
CA MET A 37 5.89 -0.29 7.51
C MET A 37 4.46 -0.77 7.81
N CYS A 38 3.74 -1.26 6.80
CA CYS A 38 2.41 -1.85 6.98
C CYS A 38 2.48 -3.12 7.85
N GLY A 39 3.45 -4.00 7.61
CA GLY A 39 3.72 -5.17 8.47
C GLY A 39 4.01 -4.79 9.91
N GLN A 40 4.73 -3.68 10.16
CA GLN A 40 4.97 -3.15 11.50
C GLN A 40 3.67 -2.69 12.18
N LEU A 41 2.73 -2.09 11.43
CA LEU A 41 1.40 -1.77 11.97
C LEU A 41 0.63 -3.04 12.36
N VAL A 42 0.73 -4.12 11.57
CA VAL A 42 0.15 -5.42 11.94
C VAL A 42 0.77 -5.94 13.24
N LYS A 43 2.11 -5.93 13.36
CA LYS A 43 2.82 -6.35 14.58
C LYS A 43 2.39 -5.54 15.82
N LYS A 44 2.18 -4.24 15.67
CA LYS A 44 1.66 -3.38 16.75
C LYS A 44 0.22 -3.71 17.14
N ALA A 45 -0.63 -4.04 16.16
CA ALA A 45 -2.02 -4.38 16.39
C ALA A 45 -2.23 -5.81 16.95
N LEU A 46 -1.27 -6.70 16.68
CA LEU A 46 -1.25 -8.11 17.07
C LEU A 46 0.10 -8.50 17.69
N PRO A 47 0.47 -8.00 18.87
CA PRO A 47 1.81 -8.22 19.45
C PRO A 47 2.12 -9.70 19.75
N ASP A 48 1.10 -10.49 20.00
CA ASP A 48 1.23 -11.93 20.28
C ASP A 48 1.24 -12.80 19.00
N GLY A 49 1.09 -12.16 17.84
CA GLY A 49 1.02 -12.84 16.55
C GLY A 49 -0.43 -13.09 16.09
N GLY A 50 -0.56 -13.82 14.99
CA GLY A 50 -1.86 -14.18 14.43
C GLY A 50 -1.87 -14.43 12.93
N SER A 51 -3.06 -14.70 12.42
CA SER A 51 -3.28 -14.99 11.00
C SER A 51 -3.70 -13.74 10.22
N VAL A 52 -3.16 -13.60 9.02
CA VAL A 52 -3.31 -12.41 8.17
C VAL A 52 -3.76 -12.79 6.77
N ILE A 53 -4.68 -12.03 6.20
CA ILE A 53 -5.02 -12.08 4.77
C ILE A 53 -4.73 -10.71 4.16
N ILE A 54 -4.10 -10.72 2.98
CA ILE A 54 -3.76 -9.52 2.22
C ILE A 54 -4.76 -9.36 1.07
N PHE A 55 -5.32 -8.15 0.92
CA PHE A 55 -6.25 -7.78 -0.16
C PHE A 55 -5.58 -6.76 -1.08
N VAL A 56 -5.68 -6.97 -2.38
CA VAL A 56 -4.98 -6.17 -3.39
C VAL A 56 -5.72 -6.22 -4.72
N GLY A 57 -5.64 -5.14 -5.51
CA GLY A 57 -6.26 -5.09 -6.84
C GLY A 57 -5.67 -6.13 -7.79
N ARG A 58 -4.43 -5.91 -8.24
CA ARG A 58 -3.73 -6.81 -9.19
C ARG A 58 -2.26 -6.94 -8.86
N LEU A 59 -1.77 -8.18 -8.80
CA LEU A 59 -0.35 -8.46 -8.60
C LEU A 59 0.51 -8.28 -9.87
N GLY A 60 -0.08 -7.87 -10.98
CA GLY A 60 0.67 -7.48 -12.18
C GLY A 60 1.35 -6.11 -12.06
N GLN A 61 0.89 -5.26 -11.14
CA GLN A 61 1.45 -3.94 -10.90
C GLN A 61 2.68 -4.02 -9.99
N ASP A 62 3.68 -3.19 -10.28
CA ASP A 62 4.94 -3.16 -9.54
C ASP A 62 4.75 -2.78 -8.07
N ASN A 63 4.00 -1.70 -7.80
CA ASN A 63 3.67 -1.25 -6.45
C ASN A 63 2.95 -2.34 -5.63
N ALA A 64 1.98 -3.04 -6.22
CA ALA A 64 1.22 -4.10 -5.56
C ALA A 64 2.12 -5.26 -5.11
N LYS A 65 3.04 -5.69 -6.00
CA LYS A 65 4.01 -6.75 -5.69
C LYS A 65 4.91 -6.37 -4.53
N HIS A 66 5.48 -5.17 -4.58
CA HIS A 66 6.43 -4.70 -3.60
C HIS A 66 5.77 -4.44 -2.24
N ARG A 67 4.60 -3.78 -2.20
CA ARG A 67 3.82 -3.60 -0.94
C ARG A 67 3.52 -4.94 -0.30
N ARG A 68 2.98 -5.89 -1.08
CA ARG A 68 2.66 -7.23 -0.59
C ARG A 68 3.91 -7.96 -0.06
N GLN A 69 5.01 -7.95 -0.81
CA GLN A 69 6.23 -8.64 -0.38
C GLN A 69 6.82 -8.01 0.87
N GLY A 70 6.81 -6.68 0.98
CA GLY A 70 7.25 -5.99 2.19
C GLY A 70 6.43 -6.39 3.43
N VAL A 71 5.09 -6.49 3.33
CA VAL A 71 4.24 -7.00 4.42
C VAL A 71 4.64 -8.42 4.82
N ILE A 72 4.80 -9.31 3.85
CA ILE A 72 5.17 -10.72 4.09
C ILE A 72 6.52 -10.80 4.79
N ASP A 73 7.54 -10.13 4.26
CA ASP A 73 8.90 -10.20 4.78
C ASP A 73 9.00 -9.61 6.20
N GLU A 74 8.25 -8.54 6.47
CA GLU A 74 8.17 -7.99 7.83
C GLU A 74 7.53 -8.97 8.81
N LEU A 75 6.37 -9.55 8.46
CA LEU A 75 5.65 -10.46 9.35
C LEU A 75 6.39 -11.78 9.59
N LEU A 76 7.20 -12.22 8.64
CA LEU A 76 7.98 -13.44 8.74
C LEU A 76 9.42 -13.20 9.22
N ASP A 77 9.73 -12.00 9.71
CA ASP A 77 11.06 -11.60 10.23
C ASP A 77 12.21 -11.88 9.25
N ARG A 78 11.94 -11.69 7.96
CA ARG A 78 12.93 -11.90 6.90
C ARG A 78 13.77 -10.65 6.64
N GLY A 79 15.01 -10.87 6.23
CA GLY A 79 15.91 -9.80 5.78
C GLY A 79 15.38 -9.06 4.56
N ASN A 80 15.88 -7.84 4.37
CA ASN A 80 15.46 -6.94 3.30
C ASN A 80 15.84 -7.51 1.93
N ASP A 81 14.85 -7.81 1.09
CA ASP A 81 15.05 -8.29 -0.28
C ASP A 81 13.86 -7.89 -1.17
N PRO A 82 13.88 -6.69 -1.77
CA PRO A 82 12.80 -6.20 -2.63
C PRO A 82 12.64 -7.01 -3.93
N LYS A 83 13.57 -7.91 -4.24
CA LYS A 83 13.47 -8.81 -5.41
C LYS A 83 12.75 -10.11 -5.10
N ARG A 84 12.56 -10.43 -3.81
CA ARG A 84 11.82 -11.63 -3.40
C ARG A 84 10.37 -11.55 -3.88
N TYR A 85 9.83 -12.70 -4.25
CA TYR A 85 8.44 -12.82 -4.62
C TYR A 85 7.88 -14.17 -4.20
N ASP A 86 7.14 -14.18 -3.11
CA ASP A 86 6.37 -15.36 -2.69
C ASP A 86 5.12 -15.49 -3.57
N LYS A 87 4.91 -16.65 -4.15
CA LYS A 87 3.74 -16.91 -5.00
C LYS A 87 2.46 -16.80 -4.18
N PRO A 88 1.38 -16.14 -4.69
CA PRO A 88 0.08 -16.16 -4.03
C PRO A 88 -0.52 -17.57 -4.01
N GLY A 89 -1.51 -17.78 -3.12
CA GLY A 89 -2.21 -19.07 -2.99
C GLY A 89 -1.49 -20.10 -2.12
N GLN A 90 -0.42 -19.70 -1.44
CA GLN A 90 0.28 -20.53 -0.47
C GLN A 90 0.18 -19.90 0.91
N VAL A 91 -0.03 -20.73 1.94
CA VAL A 91 0.10 -20.29 3.33
C VAL A 91 1.56 -20.14 3.68
N LEU A 92 1.95 -18.93 4.09
CA LEU A 92 3.32 -18.65 4.52
C LEU A 92 3.35 -18.52 6.05
N ARG A 93 4.31 -19.19 6.70
CA ARG A 93 4.39 -19.26 8.16
C ARG A 93 5.72 -18.74 8.66
N GLY A 94 5.67 -17.91 9.70
CA GLY A 94 6.77 -17.50 10.56
C GLY A 94 6.52 -17.95 12.00
N ASP A 95 7.33 -17.45 12.92
CA ASP A 95 7.26 -17.85 14.33
C ASP A 95 5.95 -17.38 15.01
N LYS A 96 5.51 -16.15 14.72
CA LYS A 96 4.32 -15.53 15.34
C LYS A 96 3.17 -15.30 14.36
N TYR A 97 3.47 -15.14 13.07
CA TYR A 97 2.46 -14.76 12.08
C TYR A 97 2.37 -15.79 10.97
N GLU A 98 1.15 -15.96 10.46
CA GLU A 98 0.91 -16.70 9.23
C GLU A 98 0.12 -15.85 8.24
N ILE A 99 0.55 -15.84 6.99
CA ILE A 99 -0.18 -15.24 5.87
C ILE A 99 -0.99 -16.35 5.22
N LEU A 100 -2.30 -16.34 5.44
CA LEU A 100 -3.21 -17.39 4.98
C LEU A 100 -3.44 -17.34 3.46
N ASP A 101 -3.52 -16.12 2.92
CA ASP A 101 -3.80 -15.92 1.50
C ASP A 101 -3.51 -14.48 1.05
N THR A 102 -3.47 -14.30 -0.27
CA THR A 102 -3.55 -12.99 -0.93
C THR A 102 -4.74 -12.99 -1.87
N ARG A 103 -5.71 -12.10 -1.64
CA ARG A 103 -6.94 -11.97 -2.41
C ARG A 103 -6.82 -10.86 -3.45
N THR A 104 -7.07 -11.18 -4.71
CA THR A 104 -7.02 -10.22 -5.82
C THR A 104 -8.42 -9.96 -6.37
N ASP A 105 -8.83 -8.70 -6.36
CA ASP A 105 -10.19 -8.28 -6.73
C ASP A 105 -10.30 -7.66 -8.13
N ASP A 106 -9.17 -7.41 -8.81
CA ASP A 106 -9.12 -6.78 -10.14
C ASP A 106 -9.70 -5.35 -10.20
N PHE A 107 -9.73 -4.63 -9.05
CA PHE A 107 -10.38 -3.32 -8.84
C PHE A 107 -11.91 -3.37 -8.95
N ASP A 108 -12.51 -4.55 -8.81
CA ASP A 108 -13.95 -4.73 -8.70
C ASP A 108 -14.36 -4.70 -7.22
N PHE A 109 -15.08 -3.67 -6.82
CA PHE A 109 -15.48 -3.43 -5.42
C PHE A 109 -16.47 -4.48 -4.91
N ALA A 110 -17.36 -5.00 -5.78
CA ALA A 110 -18.26 -6.07 -5.42
C ALA A 110 -17.50 -7.37 -5.16
N LYS A 111 -16.53 -7.68 -6.02
CA LYS A 111 -15.61 -8.81 -5.83
C LYS A 111 -14.76 -8.65 -4.57
N ALA A 112 -14.22 -7.44 -4.32
CA ALA A 112 -13.45 -7.17 -3.09
C ALA A 112 -14.28 -7.46 -1.84
N LYS A 113 -15.55 -7.02 -1.80
CA LYS A 113 -16.47 -7.28 -0.69
C LYS A 113 -16.78 -8.77 -0.53
N SER A 114 -17.09 -9.47 -1.63
CA SER A 114 -17.32 -10.91 -1.60
C SER A 114 -16.12 -11.68 -1.08
N LEU A 115 -14.91 -11.35 -1.55
CA LEU A 115 -13.66 -11.97 -1.08
C LEU A 115 -13.40 -11.72 0.42
N ALA A 116 -13.76 -10.55 0.94
CA ALA A 116 -13.66 -10.26 2.37
C ALA A 116 -14.65 -11.12 3.18
N GLN A 117 -15.91 -11.20 2.74
CA GLN A 117 -16.94 -12.03 3.39
C GLN A 117 -16.57 -13.53 3.37
N ASP A 118 -16.12 -14.03 2.22
CA ASP A 118 -15.66 -15.42 2.07
C ASP A 118 -14.48 -15.72 3.00
N SER A 119 -13.57 -14.75 3.17
CA SER A 119 -12.42 -14.89 4.05
C SER A 119 -12.82 -15.01 5.52
N ILE A 120 -13.82 -14.23 5.96
CA ILE A 120 -14.35 -14.27 7.33
C ILE A 120 -14.97 -15.65 7.62
N VAL A 121 -15.70 -16.21 6.68
CA VAL A 121 -16.33 -17.53 6.80
C VAL A 121 -15.28 -18.64 6.74
N LYS A 122 -14.38 -18.59 5.76
CA LYS A 122 -13.37 -19.63 5.53
C LYS A 122 -12.35 -19.74 6.64
N TYR A 123 -12.02 -18.61 7.30
CA TYR A 123 -10.98 -18.54 8.32
C TYR A 123 -11.52 -18.00 9.63
N PRO A 124 -12.20 -18.84 10.43
CA PRO A 124 -12.88 -18.40 11.68
C PRO A 124 -11.92 -17.87 12.75
N LYS A 125 -10.63 -18.16 12.65
CA LYS A 125 -9.56 -17.65 13.52
C LYS A 125 -8.75 -16.50 12.89
N LEU A 126 -9.27 -15.89 11.83
CA LEU A 126 -8.60 -14.76 11.17
C LEU A 126 -8.41 -13.60 12.16
N SER A 127 -7.17 -13.10 12.25
CA SER A 127 -6.80 -12.05 13.22
C SER A 127 -6.70 -10.67 12.57
N CYS A 128 -6.29 -10.60 11.29
CA CYS A 128 -6.08 -9.32 10.59
C CYS A 128 -6.37 -9.41 9.10
N MET A 129 -6.95 -8.34 8.56
CA MET A 129 -7.10 -8.06 7.14
C MET A 129 -6.24 -6.85 6.78
N VAL A 130 -5.38 -7.00 5.76
CA VAL A 130 -4.51 -5.94 5.25
C VAL A 130 -4.98 -5.55 3.86
N GLY A 131 -5.40 -4.29 3.68
CA GLY A 131 -5.76 -3.74 2.37
C GLY A 131 -4.63 -2.90 1.80
N LEU A 132 -4.14 -3.22 0.59
CA LEU A 132 -2.97 -2.56 0.00
C LEU A 132 -3.30 -1.38 -0.92
N PHE A 133 -4.59 -1.05 -1.09
CA PHE A 133 -5.09 0.07 -1.89
C PHE A 133 -6.17 0.86 -1.13
N ALA A 134 -6.36 2.11 -1.47
CA ALA A 134 -7.25 3.06 -0.80
C ALA A 134 -8.66 2.51 -0.55
N TYR A 135 -9.25 1.84 -1.52
CA TYR A 135 -10.62 1.32 -1.45
C TYR A 135 -10.77 0.06 -0.59
N ASN A 136 -9.66 -0.67 -0.31
CA ASN A 136 -9.77 -1.93 0.42
C ASN A 136 -10.25 -1.74 1.87
N PRO A 137 -9.66 -0.85 2.73
CA PRO A 137 -10.07 -0.77 4.12
C PRO A 137 -11.56 -0.44 4.33
N PRO A 138 -12.19 0.53 3.63
CA PRO A 138 -13.62 0.77 3.75
C PRO A 138 -14.49 -0.46 3.42
N ILE A 139 -14.12 -1.21 2.35
CA ILE A 139 -14.82 -2.43 1.96
C ILE A 139 -14.64 -3.53 3.02
N LEU A 140 -13.44 -3.68 3.56
CA LEU A 140 -13.17 -4.64 4.64
C LEU A 140 -13.98 -4.31 5.90
N LEU A 141 -14.06 -3.03 6.28
CA LEU A 141 -14.87 -2.58 7.43
C LEU A 141 -16.36 -2.90 7.21
N GLU A 142 -16.88 -2.67 6.01
CA GLU A 142 -18.27 -2.99 5.70
C GLU A 142 -18.55 -4.49 5.81
N ALA A 143 -17.66 -5.34 5.29
CA ALA A 143 -17.77 -6.79 5.42
C ALA A 143 -17.70 -7.25 6.88
N LEU A 144 -16.78 -6.70 7.68
CA LEU A 144 -16.64 -7.00 9.10
C LEU A 144 -17.83 -6.54 9.93
N LYS A 145 -18.38 -5.36 9.63
CA LYS A 145 -19.60 -4.83 10.26
C LYS A 145 -20.78 -5.75 10.01
N SER A 146 -20.97 -6.16 8.75
CA SER A 146 -22.05 -7.08 8.37
C SER A 146 -21.94 -8.45 9.05
N ALA A 147 -20.72 -8.90 9.31
CA ALA A 147 -20.43 -10.18 9.97
C ALA A 147 -20.38 -10.08 11.52
N GLY A 148 -20.57 -8.89 12.11
CA GLY A 148 -20.42 -8.67 13.55
C GLY A 148 -18.99 -8.90 14.08
N LYS A 149 -17.98 -8.68 13.23
CA LYS A 149 -16.55 -8.94 13.53
C LYS A 149 -15.69 -7.68 13.64
N LEU A 150 -16.30 -6.47 13.64
CA LEU A 150 -15.56 -5.22 13.91
C LEU A 150 -14.80 -5.34 15.24
N LYS A 151 -13.58 -4.82 15.24
CA LYS A 151 -12.63 -4.87 16.39
C LYS A 151 -12.15 -6.26 16.80
N THR A 152 -12.84 -7.33 16.39
CA THR A 152 -12.38 -8.72 16.59
C THR A 152 -11.28 -9.06 15.59
N ILE A 153 -11.49 -8.71 14.30
CA ILE A 153 -10.49 -8.83 13.24
C ILE A 153 -9.92 -7.43 12.98
N LYS A 154 -8.61 -7.27 13.11
CA LYS A 154 -7.94 -5.99 12.90
C LYS A 154 -7.91 -5.65 11.40
N VAL A 155 -7.97 -4.34 11.10
CA VAL A 155 -7.81 -3.83 9.73
C VAL A 155 -6.59 -2.91 9.69
N ILE A 156 -5.73 -3.11 8.71
CA ILE A 156 -4.61 -2.22 8.37
C ILE A 156 -4.79 -1.83 6.90
N GLY A 157 -4.52 -0.56 6.59
CA GLY A 157 -4.75 -0.01 5.27
C GLY A 157 -3.54 0.58 4.57
N PHE A 158 -3.80 1.01 3.35
CA PHE A 158 -2.97 1.91 2.57
C PHE A 158 -3.82 3.10 2.10
N ASP A 159 -3.13 4.20 1.89
CA ASP A 159 -3.65 5.48 1.42
C ASP A 159 -4.61 6.18 2.42
N GLU A 160 -5.15 7.34 2.01
CA GLU A 160 -5.84 8.30 2.89
C GLU A 160 -7.32 8.48 2.55
N GLU A 161 -8.00 7.39 2.22
CA GLU A 161 -9.44 7.44 1.94
C GLU A 161 -10.23 7.82 3.22
N ASP A 162 -11.27 8.69 3.09
CA ASP A 162 -12.00 9.26 4.23
C ASP A 162 -12.56 8.18 5.18
N GLY A 163 -13.10 7.08 4.64
CA GLY A 163 -13.60 5.97 5.45
C GLY A 163 -12.51 5.26 6.23
N THR A 164 -11.29 5.20 5.69
CA THR A 164 -10.11 4.65 6.37
C THR A 164 -9.69 5.56 7.53
N LEU A 165 -9.59 6.88 7.29
CA LEU A 165 -9.21 7.86 8.31
C LEU A 165 -10.26 7.92 9.44
N LYS A 166 -11.55 7.90 9.07
CA LYS A 166 -12.63 7.80 10.05
C LYS A 166 -12.57 6.51 10.86
N GLY A 167 -12.29 5.38 10.19
CA GLY A 167 -12.11 4.09 10.86
C GLY A 167 -10.94 4.09 11.85
N ILE A 168 -9.86 4.86 11.58
CA ILE A 168 -8.75 5.03 12.54
C ILE A 168 -9.20 5.83 13.76
N GLN A 169 -9.96 6.93 13.58
CA GLN A 169 -10.52 7.72 14.68
C GLN A 169 -11.45 6.87 15.57
N ASP A 170 -12.28 6.02 14.95
CA ASP A 170 -13.24 5.16 15.65
C ASP A 170 -12.59 3.91 16.29
N GLY A 171 -11.31 3.66 15.99
CA GLY A 171 -10.57 2.50 16.46
C GLY A 171 -10.94 1.19 15.73
N ASP A 172 -11.59 1.26 14.58
CA ASP A 172 -11.95 0.11 13.73
C ASP A 172 -10.83 -0.24 12.74
N VAL A 173 -9.96 0.72 12.39
CA VAL A 173 -8.72 0.54 11.62
C VAL A 173 -7.55 0.87 12.54
N ALA A 174 -6.57 -0.03 12.64
CA ALA A 174 -5.42 0.18 13.52
C ALA A 174 -4.40 1.16 12.95
N GLY A 175 -4.39 1.37 11.63
CA GLY A 175 -3.56 2.36 10.93
C GLY A 175 -3.53 2.16 9.44
N THR A 176 -2.95 3.13 8.75
CA THR A 176 -2.74 3.11 7.30
C THR A 176 -1.36 3.66 6.94
N ILE A 177 -0.86 3.25 5.78
CA ILE A 177 0.37 3.78 5.20
C ILE A 177 -0.01 4.72 4.06
N VAL A 178 0.34 5.99 4.17
CA VAL A 178 -0.04 7.01 3.19
C VAL A 178 1.14 7.45 2.34
N GLN A 179 0.82 7.83 1.12
CA GLN A 179 1.71 8.40 0.13
C GLN A 179 1.72 9.93 0.19
N ASN A 180 2.41 10.58 -0.73
CA ASN A 180 2.33 12.03 -0.92
C ASN A 180 2.12 12.36 -2.41
N PRO A 181 0.91 12.15 -2.96
CA PRO A 181 0.61 12.39 -4.38
C PRO A 181 0.88 13.84 -4.82
N TYR A 182 0.60 14.81 -3.93
CA TYR A 182 0.93 16.22 -4.17
C TYR A 182 2.43 16.40 -4.45
N LYS A 183 3.28 15.83 -3.60
CA LYS A 183 4.73 15.94 -3.76
C LYS A 183 5.21 15.20 -5.02
N TYR A 184 4.59 14.09 -5.38
CA TYR A 184 4.90 13.37 -6.62
C TYR A 184 4.64 14.25 -7.84
N GLY A 185 3.48 14.89 -7.91
CA GLY A 185 3.12 15.82 -8.99
C GLY A 185 4.08 17.01 -9.06
N TYR A 186 4.34 17.65 -7.92
CA TYR A 186 5.26 18.78 -7.83
C TYR A 186 6.66 18.44 -8.34
N GLU A 187 7.26 17.36 -7.84
CA GLU A 187 8.60 16.94 -8.23
C GLU A 187 8.66 16.47 -9.70
N SER A 188 7.62 15.82 -10.18
CA SER A 188 7.52 15.41 -11.58
C SER A 188 7.56 16.60 -12.52
N VAL A 189 6.76 17.64 -12.24
CA VAL A 189 6.76 18.87 -13.04
C VAL A 189 8.12 19.60 -12.94
N ARG A 190 8.70 19.69 -11.74
CA ARG A 190 10.02 20.29 -11.53
C ARG A 190 11.10 19.60 -12.35
N ILE A 191 11.14 18.26 -12.33
CA ILE A 191 12.09 17.46 -13.08
C ILE A 191 11.88 17.66 -14.60
N LEU A 192 10.67 17.52 -15.10
CA LEU A 192 10.36 17.68 -16.52
C LEU A 192 10.69 19.09 -17.02
N HIS A 193 10.43 20.12 -16.21
CA HIS A 193 10.79 21.51 -16.54
C HIS A 193 12.31 21.69 -16.67
N ALA A 194 13.09 21.18 -15.73
CA ALA A 194 14.54 21.23 -15.79
C ALA A 194 15.10 20.47 -17.01
N LEU A 195 14.57 19.28 -17.25
CA LEU A 195 14.92 18.48 -18.44
C LEU A 195 14.59 19.19 -19.75
N ALA A 196 13.47 19.92 -19.82
CA ALA A 196 13.11 20.72 -21.01
C ALA A 196 14.12 21.83 -21.28
N LYS A 197 14.74 22.37 -20.23
CA LYS A 197 15.82 23.37 -20.32
C LYS A 197 17.23 22.76 -20.57
N GLY A 198 17.32 21.44 -20.69
CA GLY A 198 18.60 20.74 -20.91
C GLY A 198 19.38 20.42 -19.63
N ASP A 199 18.84 20.72 -18.45
CA ASP A 199 19.49 20.39 -17.18
C ASP A 199 19.16 18.95 -16.74
N ASN A 200 20.11 18.04 -17.02
CA ASN A 200 20.00 16.63 -16.61
C ASN A 200 20.49 16.36 -15.18
N ARG A 201 21.10 17.33 -14.50
CA ARG A 201 21.60 17.18 -13.12
C ARG A 201 20.46 17.00 -12.11
N VAL A 202 19.24 17.34 -12.52
CA VAL A 202 18.02 17.15 -11.73
C VAL A 202 17.65 15.68 -11.52
N LEU A 203 18.16 14.79 -12.38
CA LEU A 203 17.87 13.36 -12.29
C LEU A 203 18.64 12.71 -11.13
N PRO A 204 17.94 11.91 -10.29
CA PRO A 204 18.61 11.11 -9.27
C PRO A 204 19.54 10.07 -9.92
N LYS A 205 20.69 9.81 -9.29
CA LYS A 205 21.75 8.93 -9.84
C LYS A 205 21.29 7.50 -10.10
N ASP A 206 20.38 7.00 -9.26
CA ASP A 206 19.80 5.65 -9.35
C ASP A 206 18.49 5.61 -10.15
N GLY A 207 18.06 6.77 -10.69
CA GLY A 207 16.80 6.88 -11.43
C GLY A 207 15.55 6.75 -10.54
N PHE A 208 15.68 6.99 -9.21
CA PHE A 208 14.56 6.95 -8.26
C PHE A 208 14.59 8.16 -7.32
N LEU A 209 13.54 8.97 -7.35
CA LEU A 209 13.29 10.02 -6.36
C LEU A 209 12.32 9.48 -5.31
N ASN A 210 12.88 9.00 -4.21
CA ASN A 210 12.07 8.49 -3.10
C ASN A 210 11.42 9.64 -2.33
N ILE A 211 10.10 9.60 -2.21
CA ILE A 211 9.29 10.45 -1.34
C ILE A 211 8.69 9.54 -0.28
N PRO A 212 9.23 9.55 0.96
CA PRO A 212 8.91 8.56 1.97
C PRO A 212 7.41 8.47 2.29
N ALA A 213 6.92 7.25 2.51
CA ALA A 213 5.60 7.00 3.06
C ALA A 213 5.51 7.44 4.53
N ARG A 214 4.28 7.63 5.03
CA ARG A 214 3.99 7.95 6.43
C ARG A 214 3.02 6.93 7.02
N SER A 215 3.24 6.52 8.27
CA SER A 215 2.26 5.73 9.03
C SER A 215 1.27 6.65 9.72
N ILE A 216 -0.01 6.44 9.50
CA ILE A 216 -1.10 7.15 10.16
C ILE A 216 -1.83 6.18 11.10
N THR A 217 -1.95 6.60 12.35
CA THR A 217 -2.57 5.86 13.46
C THR A 217 -3.43 6.80 14.28
N SER A 218 -4.09 6.31 15.32
CA SER A 218 -4.84 7.15 16.24
C SER A 218 -4.03 8.29 16.87
N ALA A 219 -2.70 8.17 16.92
CA ALA A 219 -1.83 9.19 17.48
C ALA A 219 -1.68 10.45 16.59
N ASN A 220 -1.92 10.33 15.28
CA ASN A 220 -1.66 11.44 14.33
C ASN A 220 -2.73 11.62 13.25
N VAL A 221 -3.80 10.83 13.26
CA VAL A 221 -4.85 10.89 12.21
C VAL A 221 -5.54 12.26 12.16
N ASP A 222 -5.81 12.90 13.29
CA ASP A 222 -6.51 14.18 13.32
C ASP A 222 -5.70 15.30 12.66
N ALA A 223 -4.42 15.39 13.03
CA ALA A 223 -3.50 16.36 12.45
C ALA A 223 -3.30 16.11 10.95
N PHE A 224 -3.12 14.84 10.57
CA PHE A 224 -2.97 14.45 9.18
C PHE A 224 -4.21 14.76 8.34
N TRP A 225 -5.40 14.44 8.84
CA TRP A 225 -6.64 14.70 8.11
C TRP A 225 -6.94 16.19 7.96
N ALA A 226 -6.62 16.99 8.99
CA ALA A 226 -6.71 18.45 8.90
C ALA A 226 -5.75 19.01 7.82
N GLU A 227 -4.49 18.54 7.79
CA GLU A 227 -3.52 18.89 6.74
C GLU A 227 -4.06 18.52 5.35
N LEU A 228 -4.57 17.30 5.19
CA LEU A 228 -5.11 16.81 3.92
C LEU A 228 -6.28 17.65 3.41
N LYS A 229 -7.23 18.00 4.28
CA LYS A 229 -8.37 18.87 3.94
C LYS A 229 -7.90 20.25 3.48
N MET A 230 -6.94 20.84 4.17
CA MET A 230 -6.34 22.12 3.76
C MET A 230 -5.71 22.04 2.36
N LEU A 231 -4.96 20.97 2.07
CA LEU A 231 -4.28 20.79 0.79
C LEU A 231 -5.25 20.47 -0.38
N THR A 232 -6.38 19.84 -0.09
CA THR A 232 -7.37 19.43 -1.10
C THR A 232 -8.53 20.38 -1.24
N GLY A 233 -8.66 21.40 -0.38
CA GLY A 233 -9.76 22.38 -0.40
C GLY A 233 -11.09 21.78 0.06
N LYS A 234 -11.07 20.74 0.87
CA LYS A 234 -12.27 20.06 1.43
C LYS A 234 -12.55 20.48 2.87
#